data_5517e79f3917799edf4aed43bd60ec54
#
_entry.id   5517e79f3917799edf4aed43bd60ec54
#
_cell.length_a   1.000
_cell.length_b   1.000
_cell.length_c   1.000
_cell.angle_alpha   90.00
_cell.angle_beta   90.00
_cell.angle_gamma   90.00
#
_symmetry.space_group_name_H-M   'P 1'
#
loop_
_entity.id
_entity.type
_entity.pdbx_description
1 polymer ?
#
loop_
_entity_poly.entity_id
_entity_poly.type
_entity_poly.pdbx_seq_one_letter_code
_entity_poly.pdbx_strand_id
1 'polypeptide(L)'
;TSPQTFHSPAGDVTVDFMHQWKRTGTYYWGDRFGAVSRGLGESGASMWFLLPDEGVTPEELLSDPQVQELLLSRQVYSTWAQQKDLLINLAVPKFDVTTQMDLGEGMRALGITDVFQPGLADFSPATTDWEGPPQYLSQAQHGVRVTIDEEGVTAASYTVMAAAGAGMPPEEEMDFVLDRPFLFVIQGGDAIPLFVGIVNQP
;
A
#
# COMPACT_ATOMS: atom_id res chain seq x y z
N THR A 1 -14.28 -10.37 12.89
CA THR A 1 -13.22 -9.67 13.65
C THR A 1 -13.07 -10.24 15.05
N SER A 2 -11.90 -10.08 15.63
CA SER A 2 -11.62 -10.38 17.02
C SER A 2 -10.53 -9.46 17.56
N PRO A 3 -10.60 -9.06 18.85
CA PRO A 3 -9.54 -8.29 19.47
C PRO A 3 -8.23 -9.11 19.53
N GLN A 4 -7.13 -8.48 19.14
CA GLN A 4 -5.77 -9.05 19.25
C GLN A 4 -4.77 -7.97 19.64
N THR A 5 -3.60 -8.39 20.09
CA THR A 5 -2.52 -7.47 20.42
C THR A 5 -1.78 -7.05 19.16
N PHE A 6 -1.55 -5.75 19.03
CA PHE A 6 -0.65 -5.16 18.04
C PHE A 6 0.56 -4.56 18.79
N HIS A 7 1.75 -4.96 18.40
CA HIS A 7 3.02 -4.56 19.00
C HIS A 7 3.53 -3.27 18.37
N SER A 8 3.03 -2.12 18.84
CA SER A 8 3.46 -0.83 18.31
C SER A 8 4.77 -0.36 18.94
N PRO A 9 5.51 0.54 18.28
CA PRO A 9 6.73 1.14 18.85
C PRO A 9 6.51 1.89 20.17
N ALA A 10 5.27 2.35 20.40
CA ALA A 10 4.89 3.04 21.64
C ALA A 10 4.42 2.08 22.75
N GLY A 11 4.31 0.79 22.47
CA GLY A 11 3.84 -0.27 23.36
C GLY A 11 2.67 -1.05 22.77
N ASP A 12 2.33 -2.14 23.40
CA ASP A 12 1.26 -3.04 22.98
C ASP A 12 -0.11 -2.38 23.07
N VAL A 13 -0.92 -2.52 22.02
CA VAL A 13 -2.30 -2.06 21.99
C VAL A 13 -3.23 -3.21 21.59
N THR A 14 -4.45 -3.22 22.11
CA THR A 14 -5.48 -4.18 21.69
C THR A 14 -6.37 -3.53 20.65
N VAL A 15 -6.43 -4.13 19.46
CA VAL A 15 -7.23 -3.64 18.33
C VAL A 15 -8.02 -4.77 17.69
N ASP A 16 -9.08 -4.44 16.97
CA ASP A 16 -9.86 -5.43 16.24
C ASP A 16 -9.13 -5.86 14.96
N PHE A 17 -8.90 -7.17 14.83
CA PHE A 17 -8.35 -7.76 13.61
C PHE A 17 -9.45 -8.36 12.74
N MET A 18 -9.39 -8.10 11.47
CA MET A 18 -10.15 -8.77 10.42
C MET A 18 -9.43 -10.04 10.00
N HIS A 19 -10.18 -11.13 9.80
CA HIS A 19 -9.62 -12.42 9.47
C HIS A 19 -10.13 -12.94 8.13
N GLN A 20 -9.25 -13.51 7.34
CA GLN A 20 -9.56 -14.24 6.15
C GLN A 20 -8.85 -15.60 6.21
N TRP A 21 -9.66 -16.69 6.32
CA TRP A 21 -9.14 -18.03 6.54
C TRP A 21 -9.00 -18.82 5.25
N LYS A 22 -7.89 -19.57 5.12
CA LYS A 22 -7.66 -20.60 4.07
C LYS A 22 -7.96 -20.10 2.66
N ARG A 23 -7.54 -18.89 2.35
CA ARG A 23 -7.65 -18.37 0.99
C ARG A 23 -6.38 -18.68 0.22
N THR A 24 -6.55 -19.33 -0.92
CA THR A 24 -5.45 -19.48 -1.88
C THR A 24 -4.91 -18.12 -2.25
N GLY A 25 -3.61 -17.96 -2.22
CA GLY A 25 -2.91 -16.75 -2.58
C GLY A 25 -1.42 -16.99 -2.66
N THR A 26 -0.73 -16.09 -3.32
CA THR A 26 0.72 -16.15 -3.41
C THR A 26 1.33 -15.39 -2.25
N TYR A 27 2.22 -16.05 -1.54
CA TYR A 27 3.14 -15.44 -0.58
C TYR A 27 4.43 -15.09 -1.30
N TYR A 28 4.88 -13.86 -1.13
CA TYR A 28 6.14 -13.35 -1.65
C TYR A 28 7.07 -13.05 -0.48
N TRP A 29 8.38 -13.20 -0.69
CA TRP A 29 9.34 -12.78 0.32
C TRP A 29 10.60 -12.20 -0.33
N GLY A 30 11.30 -11.37 0.40
CA GLY A 30 12.64 -10.86 0.13
C GLY A 30 13.58 -11.25 1.26
N ASP A 31 14.71 -10.57 1.30
CA ASP A 31 15.74 -10.82 2.34
C ASP A 31 15.33 -10.27 3.71
N ARG A 32 14.36 -9.35 3.74
CA ARG A 32 14.00 -8.58 4.94
C ARG A 32 12.48 -8.46 5.17
N PHE A 33 11.65 -9.11 4.37
CA PHE A 33 10.19 -8.99 4.47
C PHE A 33 9.46 -10.19 3.90
N GLY A 34 8.23 -10.39 4.39
CA GLY A 34 7.20 -11.17 3.73
C GLY A 34 6.09 -10.29 3.18
N ALA A 35 5.43 -10.71 2.11
CA ALA A 35 4.35 -9.95 1.49
C ALA A 35 3.22 -10.83 0.98
N VAL A 36 2.01 -10.28 1.06
CA VAL A 36 0.80 -10.86 0.46
C VAL A 36 -0.01 -9.75 -0.20
N SER A 37 -0.79 -10.09 -1.22
CA SER A 37 -1.71 -9.15 -1.85
C SER A 37 -3.15 -9.66 -1.80
N ARG A 38 -4.10 -8.72 -1.84
CA ARG A 38 -5.54 -9.00 -1.94
C ARG A 38 -6.17 -8.06 -2.95
N GLY A 39 -7.01 -8.60 -3.83
CA GLY A 39 -7.79 -7.80 -4.77
C GLY A 39 -8.83 -6.94 -4.03
N LEU A 40 -9.07 -5.73 -4.54
CA LEU A 40 -10.04 -4.77 -4.04
C LEU A 40 -11.26 -4.72 -4.97
N GLY A 41 -12.27 -5.54 -4.67
CA GLY A 41 -13.50 -5.58 -5.46
C GLY A 41 -13.29 -5.93 -6.94
N GLU A 42 -14.15 -5.39 -7.81
CA GLU A 42 -14.13 -5.64 -9.27
C GLU A 42 -13.25 -4.65 -10.05
N SER A 43 -12.61 -3.70 -9.36
CA SER A 43 -11.82 -2.62 -9.98
C SER A 43 -10.50 -3.09 -10.60
N GLY A 44 -10.08 -4.33 -10.34
CA GLY A 44 -8.76 -4.83 -10.68
C GLY A 44 -7.64 -4.25 -9.79
N ALA A 45 -7.98 -3.37 -8.86
CA ALA A 45 -7.03 -2.87 -7.88
C ALA A 45 -6.67 -3.94 -6.86
N SER A 46 -5.51 -3.79 -6.24
CA SER A 46 -5.04 -4.70 -5.18
C SER A 46 -4.42 -3.93 -4.03
N MET A 47 -4.52 -4.52 -2.84
CA MET A 47 -3.83 -4.06 -1.66
C MET A 47 -2.74 -5.05 -1.30
N TRP A 48 -1.53 -4.55 -1.17
CA TRP A 48 -0.37 -5.28 -0.72
C TRP A 48 -0.10 -4.99 0.75
N PHE A 49 0.25 -6.03 1.48
CA PHE A 49 0.72 -5.95 2.85
C PHE A 49 2.13 -6.51 2.90
N LEU A 50 3.07 -5.72 3.37
CA LEU A 50 4.46 -6.11 3.55
C LEU A 50 4.78 -6.05 5.04
N LEU A 51 5.12 -7.20 5.59
CA LEU A 51 5.50 -7.35 6.99
C LEU A 51 7.02 -7.42 7.08
N PRO A 52 7.67 -6.44 7.70
CA PRO A 52 9.11 -6.49 7.92
C PRO A 52 9.50 -7.68 8.79
N ASP A 53 10.69 -8.24 8.57
CA ASP A 53 11.29 -9.20 9.46
C ASP A 53 11.64 -8.57 10.81
N GLU A 54 11.88 -9.37 11.83
CA GLU A 54 12.22 -8.88 13.16
C GLU A 54 13.48 -8.00 13.12
N GLY A 55 13.37 -6.81 13.71
CA GLY A 55 14.47 -5.83 13.75
C GLY A 55 14.55 -4.92 12.51
N VAL A 56 13.64 -5.07 11.54
CA VAL A 56 13.51 -4.20 10.37
C VAL A 56 12.31 -3.28 10.55
N THR A 57 12.46 -2.01 10.20
CA THR A 57 11.34 -1.04 10.24
C THR A 57 10.63 -0.94 8.88
N PRO A 58 9.32 -0.61 8.86
CA PRO A 58 8.63 -0.38 7.60
C PRO A 58 9.24 0.76 6.77
N GLU A 59 9.80 1.78 7.43
CA GLU A 59 10.49 2.90 6.78
C GLU A 59 11.71 2.43 5.98
N GLU A 60 12.46 1.46 6.50
CA GLU A 60 13.59 0.87 5.78
C GLU A 60 13.15 0.13 4.53
N LEU A 61 11.97 -0.50 4.55
CA LEU A 61 11.42 -1.20 3.39
C LEU A 61 11.09 -0.26 2.22
N LEU A 62 10.72 1.00 2.48
CA LEU A 62 10.47 1.98 1.41
C LEU A 62 11.70 2.22 0.53
N SER A 63 12.89 2.09 1.10
CA SER A 63 14.17 2.26 0.40
C SER A 63 14.80 0.93 -0.04
N ASP A 64 14.15 -0.20 0.26
CA ASP A 64 14.66 -1.52 -0.08
C ASP A 64 14.48 -1.79 -1.59
N PRO A 65 15.56 -2.12 -2.33
CA PRO A 65 15.47 -2.36 -3.76
C PRO A 65 14.56 -3.52 -4.14
N GLN A 66 14.46 -4.57 -3.31
CA GLN A 66 13.59 -5.72 -3.58
C GLN A 66 12.11 -5.33 -3.42
N VAL A 67 11.78 -4.48 -2.44
CA VAL A 67 10.42 -3.94 -2.28
C VAL A 67 10.06 -3.06 -3.47
N GLN A 68 10.97 -2.17 -3.90
CA GLN A 68 10.75 -1.33 -5.08
C GLN A 68 10.58 -2.17 -6.34
N GLU A 69 11.39 -3.18 -6.54
CA GLU A 69 11.26 -4.10 -7.66
C GLU A 69 9.93 -4.85 -7.62
N LEU A 70 9.54 -5.41 -6.47
CA LEU A 70 8.28 -6.13 -6.31
C LEU A 70 7.05 -5.24 -6.59
N LEU A 71 7.07 -3.99 -6.13
CA LEU A 71 5.89 -3.11 -6.17
C LEU A 71 5.81 -2.22 -7.40
N LEU A 72 6.94 -1.87 -8.04
CA LEU A 72 6.98 -0.92 -9.15
C LEU A 72 7.14 -1.58 -10.52
N SER A 73 7.57 -2.82 -10.57
CA SER A 73 7.71 -3.58 -11.83
C SER A 73 6.39 -4.22 -12.23
N ARG A 74 5.74 -3.69 -13.26
CA ARG A 74 4.45 -4.15 -13.78
C ARG A 74 4.39 -5.64 -14.17
N GLN A 75 5.51 -6.34 -14.27
CA GLN A 75 5.61 -7.72 -14.76
C GLN A 75 6.25 -8.70 -13.78
N VAL A 76 6.72 -8.24 -12.64
CA VAL A 76 7.59 -9.05 -11.76
C VAL A 76 6.82 -10.09 -10.95
N TYR A 77 5.51 -9.89 -10.69
CA TYR A 77 4.77 -10.84 -9.85
C TYR A 77 4.81 -12.29 -10.32
N SER A 78 4.75 -12.53 -11.63
CA SER A 78 4.78 -13.88 -12.18
C SER A 78 6.18 -14.47 -12.32
N THR A 79 7.21 -13.63 -12.20
CA THR A 79 8.63 -14.01 -12.37
C THR A 79 9.44 -13.81 -11.10
N TRP A 80 8.84 -13.33 -10.02
CA TRP A 80 9.50 -13.19 -8.74
C TRP A 80 9.95 -14.55 -8.22
N ALA A 81 11.25 -14.71 -8.01
CA ALA A 81 11.84 -16.03 -7.70
C ALA A 81 11.43 -16.54 -6.30
N GLN A 82 11.21 -15.61 -5.36
CA GLN A 82 10.85 -15.90 -3.97
C GLN A 82 9.34 -15.77 -3.80
N GLN A 83 8.60 -16.72 -4.35
CA GLN A 83 7.14 -16.78 -4.22
C GLN A 83 6.65 -18.22 -4.09
N LYS A 84 5.52 -18.40 -3.42
CA LYS A 84 4.86 -19.68 -3.27
C LYS A 84 3.34 -19.52 -3.14
N ASP A 85 2.59 -20.35 -3.83
CA ASP A 85 1.14 -20.42 -3.66
C ASP A 85 0.81 -21.25 -2.41
N LEU A 86 0.01 -20.70 -1.52
CA LEU A 86 -0.33 -21.25 -0.21
C LEU A 86 -1.82 -21.03 0.10
N LEU A 87 -2.31 -21.75 1.10
CA LEU A 87 -3.53 -21.41 1.82
C LEU A 87 -3.15 -20.40 2.92
N ILE A 88 -3.50 -19.14 2.73
CA ILE A 88 -3.09 -18.06 3.63
C ILE A 88 -4.23 -17.74 4.59
N ASN A 89 -3.92 -17.79 5.89
CA ASN A 89 -4.73 -17.23 6.96
C ASN A 89 -4.24 -15.82 7.20
N LEU A 90 -4.96 -14.83 6.67
CA LEU A 90 -4.59 -13.43 6.78
C LEU A 90 -5.32 -12.77 7.96
N ALA A 91 -4.57 -12.10 8.84
CA ALA A 91 -5.10 -11.27 9.89
C ALA A 91 -4.58 -9.82 9.76
N VAL A 92 -5.50 -8.87 9.58
CA VAL A 92 -5.21 -7.45 9.37
C VAL A 92 -5.91 -6.64 10.46
N PRO A 93 -5.19 -5.78 11.22
CA PRO A 93 -5.84 -4.87 12.14
C PRO A 93 -6.70 -3.87 11.37
N LYS A 94 -7.84 -3.46 11.94
CA LYS A 94 -8.54 -2.28 11.46
C LYS A 94 -7.68 -1.07 11.73
N PHE A 95 -7.55 -0.18 10.75
CA PHE A 95 -6.79 1.05 10.92
C PHE A 95 -7.38 2.23 10.17
N ASP A 96 -7.07 3.41 10.67
CA ASP A 96 -7.44 4.69 10.09
C ASP A 96 -6.23 5.62 10.16
N VAL A 97 -5.47 5.67 9.08
CA VAL A 97 -4.25 6.48 9.01
C VAL A 97 -4.49 7.73 8.19
N THR A 98 -4.08 8.86 8.75
CA THR A 98 -4.16 10.16 8.10
C THR A 98 -2.78 10.80 8.08
N THR A 99 -2.40 11.29 6.91
CA THR A 99 -1.13 12.00 6.73
C THR A 99 -1.37 13.32 6.01
N GLN A 100 -0.69 14.36 6.45
CA GLN A 100 -0.58 15.63 5.74
C GLN A 100 0.90 15.95 5.54
N MET A 101 1.27 16.31 4.32
CA MET A 101 2.65 16.67 4.00
C MET A 101 2.70 17.91 3.11
N ASP A 102 3.75 18.71 3.30
CA ASP A 102 4.10 19.80 2.37
C ASP A 102 4.93 19.21 1.23
N LEU A 103 4.39 19.32 0.02
CA LEU A 103 5.08 18.84 -1.18
C LEU A 103 6.05 19.87 -1.76
N GLY A 104 6.04 21.11 -1.26
CA GLY A 104 6.79 22.24 -1.84
C GLY A 104 8.29 21.98 -1.89
N GLU A 105 8.87 21.41 -0.84
CA GLU A 105 10.30 21.08 -0.80
C GLU A 105 10.63 19.92 -1.77
N GLY A 106 9.84 18.86 -1.73
CA GLY A 106 10.00 17.69 -2.63
C GLY A 106 9.87 18.08 -4.10
N MET A 107 8.89 18.92 -4.45
CA MET A 107 8.70 19.42 -5.81
C MET A 107 9.92 20.23 -6.29
N ARG A 108 10.47 21.11 -5.43
CA ARG A 108 11.68 21.88 -5.75
C ARG A 108 12.91 20.97 -5.93
N ALA A 109 13.04 19.94 -5.11
CA ALA A 109 14.12 18.94 -5.25
C ALA A 109 14.03 18.16 -6.57
N LEU A 110 12.81 17.97 -7.11
CA LEU A 110 12.56 17.41 -8.43
C LEU A 110 12.71 18.40 -9.59
N GLY A 111 13.14 19.67 -9.30
CA GLY A 111 13.34 20.71 -10.30
C GLY A 111 12.07 21.50 -10.67
N ILE A 112 10.95 21.29 -9.98
CA ILE A 112 9.72 22.05 -10.18
C ILE A 112 9.81 23.33 -9.35
N THR A 113 10.40 24.38 -9.88
CA THR A 113 10.73 25.62 -9.16
C THR A 113 9.87 26.80 -9.54
N ASP A 114 9.60 26.97 -10.83
CA ASP A 114 9.02 28.20 -11.39
C ASP A 114 7.59 28.45 -10.91
N VAL A 115 6.82 27.38 -10.69
CA VAL A 115 5.43 27.45 -10.19
C VAL A 115 5.32 28.13 -8.81
N PHE A 116 6.41 28.15 -8.03
CA PHE A 116 6.48 28.78 -6.70
C PHE A 116 7.02 30.20 -6.72
N GLN A 117 7.40 30.72 -7.89
CA GLN A 117 8.04 32.02 -7.99
C GLN A 117 7.10 33.08 -8.60
N PRO A 118 6.82 34.18 -7.89
CA PRO A 118 6.08 35.31 -8.47
C PRO A 118 6.77 35.81 -9.74
N GLY A 119 6.00 35.91 -10.83
CA GLY A 119 6.49 36.40 -12.12
C GLY A 119 7.21 35.39 -13.01
N LEU A 120 7.50 34.17 -12.53
CA LEU A 120 7.95 33.04 -13.35
C LEU A 120 6.84 32.01 -13.56
N ALA A 121 5.96 31.83 -12.56
CA ALA A 121 4.81 30.93 -12.67
C ALA A 121 3.87 31.39 -13.78
N ASP A 122 3.47 30.45 -14.64
CA ASP A 122 2.47 30.68 -15.69
C ASP A 122 1.29 29.72 -15.53
N PHE A 123 0.20 30.21 -14.96
CA PHE A 123 -1.07 29.52 -14.82
C PHE A 123 -2.12 29.99 -15.86
N SER A 124 -1.71 30.80 -16.84
CA SER A 124 -2.64 31.35 -17.86
C SER A 124 -3.45 30.30 -18.61
N PRO A 125 -2.94 29.08 -18.91
CA PRO A 125 -3.75 28.03 -19.53
C PRO A 125 -4.90 27.50 -18.66
N ALA A 126 -4.79 27.64 -17.34
CA ALA A 126 -5.78 27.16 -16.37
C ALA A 126 -6.69 28.30 -15.85
N THR A 127 -6.34 29.57 -16.13
CA THR A 127 -7.01 30.74 -15.57
C THR A 127 -7.32 31.79 -16.66
N THR A 128 -7.98 31.39 -17.71
CA THR A 128 -8.21 32.19 -18.94
C THR A 128 -8.96 33.52 -18.72
N ASP A 129 -9.78 33.61 -17.67
CA ASP A 129 -10.60 34.80 -17.36
C ASP A 129 -10.04 35.58 -16.15
N TRP A 130 -8.78 35.35 -15.76
CA TRP A 130 -8.17 36.03 -14.62
C TRP A 130 -7.58 37.38 -15.05
N GLU A 131 -8.16 38.48 -14.57
CA GLU A 131 -7.67 39.85 -14.80
C GLU A 131 -6.78 40.39 -13.68
N GLY A 132 -6.45 39.56 -12.67
CA GLY A 132 -5.64 39.93 -11.53
C GLY A 132 -4.12 39.78 -11.77
N PRO A 133 -3.30 39.97 -10.73
CA PRO A 133 -1.86 39.78 -10.82
C PRO A 133 -1.50 38.31 -11.16
N PRO A 134 -0.30 38.06 -11.75
CA PRO A 134 0.18 36.72 -12.04
C PRO A 134 0.09 35.80 -10.82
N GLN A 135 -0.49 34.61 -11.03
CA GLN A 135 -0.67 33.62 -9.96
C GLN A 135 0.57 32.76 -9.82
N TYR A 136 0.85 32.33 -8.60
CA TYR A 136 1.90 31.35 -8.26
C TYR A 136 1.45 30.50 -7.10
N LEU A 137 2.05 29.31 -6.91
CA LEU A 137 1.79 28.45 -5.75
C LEU A 137 2.51 29.00 -4.52
N SER A 138 1.75 29.39 -3.51
CA SER A 138 2.33 29.78 -2.21
C SER A 138 2.59 28.52 -1.35
N GLN A 139 1.80 27.47 -1.52
CA GLN A 139 1.89 26.22 -0.80
C GLN A 139 1.46 25.06 -1.70
N ALA A 140 2.02 23.88 -1.49
CA ALA A 140 1.59 22.62 -2.09
C ALA A 140 1.42 21.60 -0.96
N GLN A 141 0.18 21.38 -0.53
CA GLN A 141 -0.13 20.44 0.54
C GLN A 141 -0.83 19.21 -0.01
N HIS A 142 -0.45 18.04 0.48
CA HIS A 142 -1.09 16.77 0.17
C HIS A 142 -1.64 16.16 1.46
N GLY A 143 -2.94 15.86 1.48
CA GLY A 143 -3.60 15.16 2.57
C GLY A 143 -4.12 13.80 2.08
N VAL A 144 -3.83 12.75 2.81
CA VAL A 144 -4.29 11.40 2.54
C VAL A 144 -4.89 10.80 3.80
N ARG A 145 -6.01 10.11 3.65
CA ARG A 145 -6.58 9.25 4.68
C ARG A 145 -6.88 7.89 4.07
N VAL A 146 -6.45 6.84 4.73
CA VAL A 146 -6.76 5.46 4.36
C VAL A 146 -7.39 4.77 5.56
N THR A 147 -8.63 4.31 5.38
CA THR A 147 -9.37 3.55 6.40
C THR A 147 -9.59 2.14 5.87
N ILE A 148 -9.30 1.16 6.68
CA ILE A 148 -9.53 -0.26 6.36
C ILE A 148 -10.41 -0.88 7.44
N ASP A 149 -11.54 -1.39 6.99
CA ASP A 149 -12.52 -2.10 7.78
C ASP A 149 -13.11 -3.28 6.98
N GLU A 150 -14.11 -3.96 7.53
CA GLU A 150 -14.75 -5.12 6.90
C GLU A 150 -15.41 -4.77 5.57
N GLU A 151 -15.91 -3.56 5.38
CA GLU A 151 -16.57 -3.14 4.14
C GLU A 151 -15.55 -2.96 3.02
N GLY A 152 -14.36 -2.46 3.34
CA GLY A 152 -13.27 -2.26 2.38
C GLY A 152 -12.53 -3.55 1.99
N VAL A 153 -12.49 -4.55 2.86
CA VAL A 153 -11.79 -5.83 2.60
C VAL A 153 -12.76 -6.95 2.23
N THR A 154 -13.99 -6.93 2.74
CA THR A 154 -15.01 -7.98 2.49
C THR A 154 -15.72 -7.82 1.15
N ALA A 155 -15.77 -6.63 0.57
CA ALA A 155 -16.32 -6.40 -0.77
C ALA A 155 -15.50 -7.08 -1.89
N ALA A 156 -14.29 -7.54 -1.60
CA ALA A 156 -13.52 -8.39 -2.47
C ALA A 156 -14.00 -9.85 -2.38
N SER A 157 -15.24 -10.14 -2.80
CA SER A 157 -15.62 -11.50 -3.16
C SER A 157 -14.90 -11.86 -4.46
N TYR A 158 -13.68 -12.34 -4.31
CA TYR A 158 -12.90 -12.84 -5.43
C TYR A 158 -13.51 -14.18 -5.86
N THR A 159 -14.20 -14.18 -6.98
CA THR A 159 -14.51 -15.39 -7.71
C THR A 159 -13.20 -15.83 -8.36
N VAL A 160 -12.53 -16.82 -7.78
CA VAL A 160 -11.48 -17.55 -8.51
C VAL A 160 -12.19 -18.21 -9.68
N MET A 161 -12.12 -17.61 -10.86
CA MET A 161 -12.25 -18.37 -12.08
C MET A 161 -10.99 -19.24 -12.12
N ALA A 162 -11.12 -20.48 -11.62
CA ALA A 162 -10.15 -21.51 -11.90
C ALA A 162 -10.11 -21.62 -13.43
N ALA A 163 -9.07 -21.04 -14.03
CA ALA A 163 -8.73 -21.38 -15.40
C ALA A 163 -8.57 -22.89 -15.41
N ALA A 164 -9.32 -23.56 -16.28
CA ALA A 164 -9.26 -25.00 -16.45
C ALA A 164 -7.88 -25.40 -17.00
N GLY A 165 -6.99 -25.65 -16.08
CA GLY A 165 -5.62 -26.11 -16.22
C GLY A 165 -5.17 -26.50 -14.82
N ALA A 166 -5.89 -27.46 -14.23
CA ALA A 166 -5.91 -27.78 -12.82
C ALA A 166 -4.55 -28.21 -12.29
N GLY A 167 -3.81 -27.29 -11.72
CA GLY A 167 -2.95 -27.63 -10.60
C GLY A 167 -3.85 -27.94 -9.39
N MET A 168 -3.53 -28.95 -8.60
CA MET A 168 -4.19 -29.17 -7.31
C MET A 168 -4.05 -27.89 -6.46
N PRO A 169 -5.11 -27.50 -5.73
CA PRO A 169 -4.99 -26.41 -4.77
C PRO A 169 -3.80 -26.65 -3.84
N PRO A 170 -3.11 -25.60 -3.38
CA PRO A 170 -2.04 -25.78 -2.41
C PRO A 170 -2.59 -26.43 -1.14
N GLU A 171 -1.86 -27.39 -0.57
CA GLU A 171 -2.22 -28.05 0.68
C GLU A 171 -1.55 -27.39 1.90
N GLU A 172 -0.47 -26.63 1.65
CA GLU A 172 0.30 -25.98 2.71
C GLU A 172 -0.37 -24.70 3.18
N GLU A 173 -0.53 -24.58 4.49
CA GLU A 173 -1.13 -23.43 5.16
C GLU A 173 -0.06 -22.52 5.76
N MET A 174 -0.34 -21.22 5.78
CA MET A 174 0.49 -20.20 6.40
C MET A 174 -0.36 -19.14 7.09
N ASP A 175 0.03 -18.78 8.31
CA ASP A 175 -0.51 -17.62 9.01
C ASP A 175 0.28 -16.37 8.64
N PHE A 176 -0.41 -15.33 8.16
CA PHE A 176 0.17 -14.03 7.88
C PHE A 176 -0.57 -12.99 8.72
N VAL A 177 0.02 -12.65 9.86
CA VAL A 177 -0.58 -11.79 10.88
C VAL A 177 0.16 -10.46 10.93
N LEU A 178 -0.55 -9.37 10.68
CA LEU A 178 -0.01 -8.00 10.74
C LEU A 178 -0.10 -7.46 12.17
N ASP A 179 0.59 -8.10 13.11
CA ASP A 179 0.57 -7.82 14.54
C ASP A 179 1.60 -6.78 15.01
N ARG A 180 2.38 -6.24 14.10
CA ARG A 180 3.42 -5.23 14.33
C ARG A 180 3.48 -4.27 13.15
N PRO A 181 4.27 -3.17 13.23
CA PRO A 181 4.36 -2.19 12.15
C PRO A 181 4.59 -2.80 10.79
N PHE A 182 3.80 -2.36 9.82
CA PHE A 182 3.82 -2.90 8.45
C PHE A 182 3.64 -1.79 7.41
N LEU A 183 4.09 -2.09 6.20
CA LEU A 183 3.87 -1.28 5.01
C LEU A 183 2.65 -1.79 4.26
N PHE A 184 1.80 -0.89 3.75
CA PHE A 184 0.78 -1.25 2.78
C PHE A 184 0.93 -0.45 1.49
N VAL A 185 0.50 -1.04 0.38
CA VAL A 185 0.44 -0.38 -0.92
C VAL A 185 -0.88 -0.71 -1.59
N ILE A 186 -1.61 0.31 -2.03
CA ILE A 186 -2.78 0.15 -2.90
C ILE A 186 -2.32 0.40 -4.33
N GLN A 187 -2.51 -0.59 -5.19
CA GLN A 187 -2.19 -0.51 -6.62
C GLN A 187 -3.46 -0.52 -7.46
N GLY A 188 -3.45 0.27 -8.53
CA GLY A 188 -4.47 0.19 -9.57
C GLY A 188 -4.38 -1.10 -10.39
N GLY A 189 -5.38 -1.35 -11.23
CA GLY A 189 -5.41 -2.52 -12.12
C GLY A 189 -4.27 -2.60 -13.13
N ASP A 190 -3.55 -1.50 -13.33
CA ASP A 190 -2.34 -1.39 -14.15
C ASP A 190 -1.03 -1.57 -13.36
N ALA A 191 -1.14 -2.00 -12.11
CA ALA A 191 -0.05 -2.15 -11.15
C ALA A 191 0.71 -0.85 -10.81
N ILE A 192 0.07 0.31 -11.01
CA ILE A 192 0.62 1.59 -10.56
C ILE A 192 0.28 1.78 -9.09
N PRO A 193 1.25 2.07 -8.19
CA PRO A 193 0.99 2.43 -6.82
C PRO A 193 0.18 3.73 -6.75
N LEU A 194 -0.99 3.66 -6.14
CA LEU A 194 -1.88 4.81 -5.89
C LEU A 194 -1.68 5.38 -4.50
N PHE A 195 -1.50 4.49 -3.52
CA PHE A 195 -1.24 4.85 -2.13
C PHE A 195 -0.15 3.95 -1.56
N VAL A 196 0.71 4.55 -0.78
CA VAL A 196 1.73 3.87 0.03
C VAL A 196 1.61 4.41 1.45
N GLY A 197 1.58 3.53 2.42
CA GLY A 197 1.47 3.95 3.81
C GLY A 197 2.10 2.96 4.78
N ILE A 198 2.44 3.48 5.96
CA ILE A 198 2.97 2.73 7.08
C ILE A 198 1.94 2.77 8.20
N VAL A 199 1.67 1.63 8.79
CA VAL A 199 0.86 1.50 10.00
C VAL A 199 1.81 1.17 11.15
N ASN A 200 2.18 2.20 11.92
CA ASN A 200 2.99 2.05 13.13
C ASN A 200 2.12 1.77 14.36
N GLN A 201 0.87 2.23 14.30
CA GLN A 201 -0.18 1.97 15.28
C GLN A 201 -1.53 2.08 14.57
N PRO A 202 -2.35 1.03 14.57
CA PRO A 202 -3.68 1.01 13.97
C PRO A 202 -4.71 1.79 14.79
#